data_745b58fc2bc158dd8aa891e110af5cf9
#
_entry.id   745b58fc2bc158dd8aa891e110af5cf9
#
_cell.length_a   1.000
_cell.length_b   1.000
_cell.length_c   1.000
_cell.angle_alpha   90.00
_cell.angle_beta   90.00
_cell.angle_gamma   90.00
#
_symmetry.space_group_name_H-M   'P 1'
#
loop_
_entity.id
_entity.type
_entity.pdbx_description
1 polymer ?
#
loop_
_entity_poly.entity_id
_entity_poly.type
_entity_poly.pdbx_seq_one_letter_code
_entity_poly.pdbx_strand_id
1 'polypeptide(L)'
;MNDKTSAKKTAASRSADPTSEPLIVIASNRGPFSFKRTVEGNFTVQRGAGGLVTALGALAERHRVLWVAAALSQDDRDWAEQHQGKPQDVEGTLLQLFQPDPAAYEKYYNHISNPLLWFIQHQLWDTPRHPSIDGETWDAWYGGYVAVNRQCAETIAAGVGDGKQPILILPQDYQLYLVPHFLREKLGDRVQIQPFCHIPWPGPDAWRILPAEMRTMLLSSLLDSDRVGFQTQKDAFNFVQTCRFYLSDAHSRGSRTTIHYRDRKVEAKAYPISIDVEKVEAIGEEMETKLFKNQLIQSIGDSRLILRTDRVEPSKNILRSLQAFRVLLENYPEHRGKVQMLTLLVPSRMEVDEYQTYLKEITAEGSLINADFSDGFWEPVRMIFGSSYNRAIAAMQLYDVLMVNPLADGMNLVAKEGVLVNQRDGVLLLSEFAGAYYELGDQALTVSPFDIHSTAETLHQSLVMPAEERSQRAEALREQVRNASVKLWFQTQVDDALKGLRQS
;
A
#
# COMPACT_ATOMS: atom_id res chain seq x y z
N MET A 1 -50.75 -17.60 43.01
CA MET A 1 -51.48 -17.15 41.82
C MET A 1 -50.49 -16.47 40.88
N ASN A 2 -50.32 -17.11 39.75
CA ASN A 2 -49.42 -16.72 38.63
C ASN A 2 -49.77 -15.35 38.07
N ASP A 3 -48.78 -14.60 37.69
CA ASP A 3 -48.80 -14.15 36.28
C ASP A 3 -47.39 -13.83 35.76
N LYS A 4 -47.02 -14.53 34.69
CA LYS A 4 -45.82 -14.35 33.88
C LYS A 4 -46.22 -13.44 32.71
N THR A 5 -45.69 -12.24 32.59
CA THR A 5 -45.74 -11.45 31.37
C THR A 5 -44.38 -11.45 30.67
N SER A 6 -44.32 -12.26 29.67
CA SER A 6 -43.24 -12.36 28.66
C SER A 6 -43.25 -11.13 27.78
N ALA A 7 -42.21 -10.30 27.85
CA ALA A 7 -41.96 -9.25 26.88
C ALA A 7 -41.29 -9.82 25.62
N LYS A 8 -42.08 -10.01 24.58
CA LYS A 8 -41.57 -10.26 23.23
C LYS A 8 -40.87 -9.00 22.70
N LYS A 9 -39.54 -9.08 22.57
CA LYS A 9 -38.79 -8.15 21.73
C LYS A 9 -39.13 -8.45 20.27
N THR A 10 -39.93 -7.62 19.66
CA THR A 10 -40.15 -7.55 18.22
C THR A 10 -38.91 -6.97 17.56
N ALA A 11 -38.10 -7.81 16.94
CA ALA A 11 -37.10 -7.42 15.99
C ALA A 11 -37.83 -6.90 14.74
N ALA A 12 -37.87 -5.58 14.55
CA ALA A 12 -38.33 -4.98 13.30
C ALA A 12 -37.22 -5.21 12.26
N SER A 13 -37.37 -6.25 11.43
CA SER A 13 -36.64 -6.37 10.19
C SER A 13 -37.15 -5.26 9.25
N ARG A 14 -36.38 -4.20 9.09
CA ARG A 14 -36.53 -3.30 7.95
C ARG A 14 -36.12 -4.11 6.73
N SER A 15 -37.07 -4.58 5.96
CA SER A 15 -36.83 -4.98 4.56
C SER A 15 -36.54 -3.69 3.78
N ALA A 16 -35.26 -3.30 3.70
CA ALA A 16 -34.82 -2.29 2.76
C ALA A 16 -35.08 -2.87 1.35
N ASP A 17 -35.64 -2.05 0.48
CA ASP A 17 -35.80 -2.38 -0.94
C ASP A 17 -34.39 -2.68 -1.51
N PRO A 18 -34.12 -3.89 -2.05
CA PRO A 18 -32.80 -4.25 -2.58
C PRO A 18 -32.31 -3.34 -3.71
N THR A 19 -33.18 -2.48 -4.26
CA THR A 19 -32.89 -1.49 -5.30
C THR A 19 -32.34 -0.18 -4.74
N SER A 20 -32.37 0.05 -3.42
CA SER A 20 -31.93 1.29 -2.77
C SER A 20 -30.48 1.26 -2.25
N GLU A 21 -29.88 0.07 -2.03
CA GLU A 21 -28.52 -0.04 -1.58
C GLU A 21 -27.52 0.06 -2.76
N PRO A 22 -26.47 0.91 -2.63
CA PRO A 22 -25.48 1.05 -3.69
C PRO A 22 -24.67 -0.23 -3.86
N LEU A 23 -24.38 -0.60 -5.12
CA LEU A 23 -23.37 -1.60 -5.43
C LEU A 23 -22.00 -0.93 -5.35
N ILE A 24 -21.14 -1.44 -4.51
CA ILE A 24 -19.74 -1.03 -4.43
C ILE A 24 -18.89 -1.98 -5.28
N VAL A 25 -18.20 -1.43 -6.26
CA VAL A 25 -17.26 -2.17 -7.11
C VAL A 25 -15.84 -1.79 -6.74
N ILE A 26 -15.04 -2.76 -6.33
CA ILE A 26 -13.62 -2.61 -6.12
C ILE A 26 -12.90 -3.20 -7.32
N ALA A 27 -12.00 -2.46 -7.92
CA ALA A 27 -11.15 -2.97 -8.99
C ALA A 27 -9.68 -2.87 -8.58
N SER A 28 -8.94 -3.97 -8.67
CA SER A 28 -7.52 -4.00 -8.30
C SER A 28 -6.74 -4.97 -9.19
N ASN A 29 -5.44 -4.75 -9.30
CA ASN A 29 -4.60 -5.69 -10.06
C ASN A 29 -4.62 -7.10 -9.44
N ARG A 30 -4.53 -7.19 -8.11
CA ARG A 30 -4.61 -8.47 -7.37
C ARG A 30 -5.88 -8.54 -6.54
N GLY A 31 -6.61 -9.64 -6.66
CA GLY A 31 -7.85 -9.88 -5.90
C GLY A 31 -7.63 -10.30 -4.45
N PRO A 32 -8.72 -10.36 -3.66
CA PRO A 32 -8.71 -10.81 -2.28
C PRO A 32 -8.55 -12.33 -2.17
N PHE A 33 -8.81 -13.05 -3.24
CA PHE A 33 -8.71 -14.49 -3.32
C PHE A 33 -7.89 -14.91 -4.52
N SER A 34 -7.19 -16.02 -4.41
CA SER A 34 -6.58 -16.78 -5.49
C SER A 34 -6.98 -18.24 -5.37
N PHE A 35 -6.88 -18.97 -6.46
CA PHE A 35 -7.34 -20.34 -6.55
C PHE A 35 -6.17 -21.28 -6.77
N LYS A 36 -6.29 -22.49 -6.22
CA LYS A 36 -5.34 -23.56 -6.47
C LYS A 36 -6.11 -24.83 -6.77
N ARG A 37 -5.80 -25.46 -7.92
CA ARG A 37 -6.43 -26.70 -8.33
C ARG A 37 -5.95 -27.86 -7.46
N THR A 38 -6.88 -28.66 -6.95
CA THR A 38 -6.58 -29.90 -6.21
C THR A 38 -6.33 -31.05 -7.18
N VAL A 39 -5.75 -32.12 -6.68
CA VAL A 39 -5.54 -33.36 -7.46
C VAL A 39 -6.85 -33.93 -8.00
N GLU A 40 -7.97 -33.67 -7.30
CA GLU A 40 -9.32 -34.11 -7.68
C GLU A 40 -9.98 -33.19 -8.72
N GLY A 41 -9.32 -32.11 -9.13
CA GLY A 41 -9.83 -31.15 -10.11
C GLY A 41 -10.69 -30.03 -9.55
N ASN A 42 -10.96 -30.01 -8.24
CA ASN A 42 -11.65 -28.92 -7.55
C ASN A 42 -10.71 -27.75 -7.28
N PHE A 43 -11.27 -26.57 -6.95
CA PHE A 43 -10.47 -25.41 -6.55
C PHE A 43 -10.53 -25.21 -5.04
N THR A 44 -9.36 -24.97 -4.42
CA THR A 44 -9.26 -24.43 -3.06
C THR A 44 -9.03 -22.94 -3.14
N VAL A 45 -9.69 -22.20 -2.24
CA VAL A 45 -9.57 -20.75 -2.11
C VAL A 45 -8.39 -20.44 -1.20
N GLN A 46 -7.52 -19.52 -1.65
CA GLN A 46 -6.46 -18.96 -0.83
C GLN A 46 -6.74 -17.48 -0.64
N ARG A 47 -6.83 -17.04 0.61
CA ARG A 47 -7.01 -15.61 0.91
C ARG A 47 -5.72 -14.85 0.66
N GLY A 48 -5.82 -13.74 -0.06
CA GLY A 48 -4.72 -12.80 -0.26
C GLY A 48 -4.28 -12.18 1.07
N ALA A 49 -2.99 -11.97 1.22
CA ALA A 49 -2.43 -11.21 2.34
C ALA A 49 -2.25 -9.74 1.94
N GLY A 50 -2.53 -8.82 2.85
CA GLY A 50 -2.24 -7.39 2.67
C GLY A 50 -3.29 -6.46 3.26
N GLY A 51 -2.87 -5.24 3.59
CA GLY A 51 -3.72 -4.21 4.23
C GLY A 51 -4.98 -3.88 3.42
N LEU A 52 -4.88 -3.84 2.09
CA LEU A 52 -6.02 -3.57 1.21
C LEU A 52 -7.09 -4.68 1.31
N VAL A 53 -6.68 -5.96 1.27
CA VAL A 53 -7.60 -7.11 1.38
C VAL A 53 -8.31 -7.11 2.73
N THR A 54 -7.57 -6.81 3.80
CA THR A 54 -8.13 -6.72 5.15
C THR A 54 -9.08 -5.53 5.29
N ALA A 55 -8.70 -4.37 4.76
CA ALA A 55 -9.51 -3.16 4.77
C ALA A 55 -10.86 -3.35 4.06
N LEU A 56 -10.83 -4.05 2.94
CA LEU A 56 -11.99 -4.22 2.08
C LEU A 56 -12.88 -5.41 2.49
N GLY A 57 -12.33 -6.41 3.19
CA GLY A 57 -13.11 -7.52 3.75
C GLY A 57 -14.19 -7.04 4.74
N ALA A 58 -13.86 -6.08 5.58
CA ALA A 58 -14.82 -5.47 6.51
C ALA A 58 -15.99 -4.71 5.81
N LEU A 59 -15.82 -4.36 4.54
CA LEU A 59 -16.85 -3.70 3.75
C LEU A 59 -17.90 -4.69 3.22
N ALA A 60 -17.46 -5.88 2.79
CA ALA A 60 -18.34 -6.93 2.31
C ALA A 60 -19.34 -7.39 3.38
N GLU A 61 -19.03 -7.19 4.67
CA GLU A 61 -19.96 -7.48 5.77
C GLU A 61 -21.13 -6.48 5.86
N ARG A 62 -20.99 -5.27 5.27
CA ARG A 62 -21.97 -4.18 5.42
C ARG A 62 -22.60 -3.72 4.11
N HIS A 63 -21.96 -3.99 2.99
CA HIS A 63 -22.38 -3.56 1.67
C HIS A 63 -22.29 -4.71 0.67
N ARG A 64 -23.11 -4.63 -0.37
CA ARG A 64 -22.97 -5.52 -1.52
C ARG A 64 -21.73 -5.10 -2.32
N VAL A 65 -20.69 -5.93 -2.27
CA VAL A 65 -19.40 -5.64 -2.91
C VAL A 65 -19.19 -6.61 -4.08
N LEU A 66 -18.87 -6.04 -5.24
CA LEU A 66 -18.29 -6.75 -6.38
C LEU A 66 -16.80 -6.43 -6.45
N TRP A 67 -15.93 -7.43 -6.36
CA TRP A 67 -14.51 -7.25 -6.55
C TRP A 67 -14.07 -7.77 -7.91
N VAL A 68 -13.49 -6.87 -8.73
CA VAL A 68 -12.96 -7.20 -10.05
C VAL A 68 -11.43 -7.17 -10.00
N ALA A 69 -10.77 -8.27 -10.41
CA ALA A 69 -9.31 -8.39 -10.37
C ALA A 69 -8.78 -9.22 -11.54
N ALA A 70 -7.47 -9.13 -11.80
CA ALA A 70 -6.82 -9.96 -12.81
C ALA A 70 -6.64 -11.40 -12.32
N ALA A 71 -6.88 -12.37 -13.20
CA ALA A 71 -6.48 -13.76 -13.02
C ALA A 71 -4.97 -13.87 -13.23
N LEU A 72 -4.21 -14.07 -12.14
CA LEU A 72 -2.74 -13.99 -12.16
C LEU A 72 -2.07 -15.34 -12.43
N SER A 73 -2.67 -16.44 -11.96
CA SER A 73 -2.18 -17.80 -12.17
C SER A 73 -3.00 -18.54 -13.23
N GLN A 74 -2.49 -19.67 -13.69
CA GLN A 74 -3.26 -20.54 -14.57
C GLN A 74 -4.51 -21.07 -13.86
N ASP A 75 -4.39 -21.42 -12.58
CA ASP A 75 -5.53 -21.90 -11.79
C ASP A 75 -6.61 -20.80 -11.61
N ASP A 76 -6.22 -19.52 -11.49
CA ASP A 76 -7.18 -18.40 -11.47
C ASP A 76 -7.91 -18.25 -12.81
N ARG A 77 -7.21 -18.46 -13.94
CA ARG A 77 -7.80 -18.43 -15.29
C ARG A 77 -8.78 -19.58 -15.48
N ASP A 78 -8.38 -20.79 -15.13
CA ASP A 78 -9.21 -21.98 -15.23
C ASP A 78 -10.48 -21.82 -14.37
N TRP A 79 -10.35 -21.25 -13.17
CA TRP A 79 -11.49 -20.94 -12.31
C TRP A 79 -12.42 -19.91 -12.96
N ALA A 80 -11.89 -18.85 -13.52
CA ALA A 80 -12.68 -17.82 -14.20
C ALA A 80 -13.39 -18.36 -15.44
N GLU A 81 -12.75 -19.22 -16.23
CA GLU A 81 -13.33 -19.88 -17.40
C GLU A 81 -14.49 -20.80 -17.00
N GLN A 82 -14.32 -21.62 -15.96
CA GLN A 82 -15.35 -22.48 -15.42
C GLN A 82 -16.62 -21.70 -15.06
N HIS A 83 -16.47 -20.47 -14.60
CA HIS A 83 -17.57 -19.58 -14.23
C HIS A 83 -17.96 -18.58 -15.33
N GLN A 84 -17.47 -18.78 -16.57
CA GLN A 84 -17.77 -17.95 -17.74
C GLN A 84 -17.45 -16.46 -17.55
N GLY A 85 -16.45 -16.14 -16.72
CA GLY A 85 -16.07 -14.76 -16.39
C GLY A 85 -17.15 -13.96 -15.65
N LYS A 86 -18.19 -14.62 -15.10
CA LYS A 86 -19.29 -13.97 -14.35
C LYS A 86 -18.95 -13.82 -12.87
N PRO A 87 -19.54 -12.81 -12.17
CA PRO A 87 -19.40 -12.70 -10.73
C PRO A 87 -19.84 -13.97 -9.99
N GLN A 88 -19.03 -14.42 -9.04
CA GLN A 88 -19.29 -15.57 -8.18
C GLN A 88 -19.18 -15.17 -6.72
N ASP A 89 -20.01 -15.71 -5.87
CA ASP A 89 -19.84 -15.56 -4.43
C ASP A 89 -18.69 -16.43 -3.93
N VAL A 90 -17.67 -15.77 -3.38
CA VAL A 90 -16.52 -16.41 -2.73
C VAL A 90 -16.46 -15.87 -1.32
N GLU A 91 -16.81 -16.69 -0.35
CA GLU A 91 -16.78 -16.33 1.08
C GLU A 91 -17.53 -15.02 1.40
N GLY A 92 -18.68 -14.78 0.77
CA GLY A 92 -19.54 -13.60 0.99
C GLY A 92 -19.14 -12.36 0.17
N THR A 93 -18.14 -12.46 -0.69
CA THR A 93 -17.74 -11.39 -1.62
C THR A 93 -18.03 -11.84 -3.05
N LEU A 94 -18.73 -11.01 -3.84
CA LEU A 94 -18.84 -11.28 -5.27
C LEU A 94 -17.49 -11.00 -5.93
N LEU A 95 -16.86 -12.05 -6.46
CA LEU A 95 -15.59 -11.97 -7.17
C LEU A 95 -15.79 -12.16 -8.67
N GLN A 96 -15.17 -11.33 -9.47
CA GLN A 96 -15.09 -11.48 -10.92
C GLN A 96 -13.65 -11.33 -11.37
N LEU A 97 -13.09 -12.33 -12.02
CA LEU A 97 -11.74 -12.27 -12.55
C LEU A 97 -11.76 -11.95 -14.05
N PHE A 98 -11.02 -10.94 -14.48
CA PHE A 98 -10.71 -10.74 -15.89
C PHE A 98 -9.40 -11.44 -16.25
N GLN A 99 -9.30 -11.87 -17.51
CA GLN A 99 -8.20 -12.70 -17.98
C GLN A 99 -7.42 -11.93 -19.06
N PRO A 100 -6.41 -11.14 -18.68
CA PRO A 100 -5.58 -10.48 -19.67
C PRO A 100 -4.74 -11.52 -20.43
N ASP A 101 -4.49 -11.26 -21.70
CA ASP A 101 -3.49 -12.01 -22.45
C ASP A 101 -2.15 -11.98 -21.69
N PRO A 102 -1.44 -13.11 -21.53
CA PRO A 102 -0.21 -13.15 -20.75
C PRO A 102 0.88 -12.19 -21.26
N ALA A 103 1.02 -12.02 -22.58
CA ALA A 103 2.01 -11.10 -23.14
C ALA A 103 1.59 -9.64 -22.93
N ALA A 104 0.30 -9.33 -23.01
CA ALA A 104 -0.23 -8.01 -22.67
C ALA A 104 -0.06 -7.70 -21.18
N TYR A 105 -0.26 -8.69 -20.31
CA TYR A 105 -0.06 -8.53 -18.86
C TYR A 105 1.39 -8.30 -18.51
N GLU A 106 2.33 -9.00 -19.15
CA GLU A 106 3.78 -8.80 -19.00
C GLU A 106 4.17 -7.34 -19.31
N LYS A 107 3.75 -6.82 -20.47
CA LYS A 107 3.95 -5.43 -20.88
C LYS A 107 3.34 -4.44 -19.89
N TYR A 108 2.12 -4.70 -19.46
CA TYR A 108 1.40 -3.87 -18.49
C TYR A 108 2.09 -3.81 -17.15
N TYR A 109 2.49 -4.96 -16.59
CA TYR A 109 2.97 -5.06 -15.23
C TYR A 109 4.47 -4.82 -15.11
N ASN A 110 5.30 -5.50 -15.94
CA ASN A 110 6.75 -5.48 -15.82
C ASN A 110 7.43 -4.39 -16.64
N HIS A 111 6.76 -3.75 -17.63
CA HIS A 111 7.33 -2.66 -18.39
C HIS A 111 6.75 -1.29 -18.03
N ILE A 112 5.43 -1.16 -17.85
CA ILE A 112 4.82 0.16 -17.61
C ILE A 112 4.53 0.38 -16.14
N SER A 113 3.81 -0.53 -15.46
CA SER A 113 3.38 -0.27 -14.09
C SER A 113 4.56 -0.18 -13.13
N ASN A 114 5.38 -1.23 -13.05
CA ASN A 114 6.39 -1.33 -12.00
C ASN A 114 7.70 -0.59 -12.31
N PRO A 115 8.33 -0.65 -13.51
CA PRO A 115 9.48 0.21 -13.72
C PRO A 115 9.05 1.66 -13.98
N LEU A 116 8.20 1.90 -14.99
CA LEU A 116 7.99 3.26 -15.47
C LEU A 116 7.19 4.12 -14.48
N LEU A 117 5.95 3.76 -14.18
CA LEU A 117 5.08 4.57 -13.31
C LEU A 117 5.51 4.55 -11.84
N TRP A 118 5.90 3.38 -11.33
CA TRP A 118 6.38 3.25 -9.96
C TRP A 118 7.61 4.12 -9.70
N PHE A 119 8.61 4.09 -10.61
CA PHE A 119 9.85 4.85 -10.43
C PHE A 119 9.62 6.35 -10.60
N ILE A 120 8.72 6.78 -11.49
CA ILE A 120 8.33 8.19 -11.59
C ILE A 120 7.73 8.66 -10.27
N GLN A 121 6.75 7.92 -9.73
CA GLN A 121 6.03 8.35 -8.53
C GLN A 121 6.88 8.30 -7.26
N HIS A 122 7.85 7.40 -7.19
CA HIS A 122 8.83 7.37 -6.10
C HIS A 122 10.11 8.16 -6.39
N GLN A 123 10.21 8.83 -7.55
CA GLN A 123 11.36 9.64 -7.99
C GLN A 123 12.69 8.85 -7.97
N LEU A 124 12.67 7.61 -8.47
CA LEU A 124 13.80 6.68 -8.41
C LEU A 124 14.67 6.66 -9.66
N TRP A 125 14.23 7.30 -10.77
CA TRP A 125 14.97 7.28 -12.02
C TRP A 125 16.27 8.08 -11.94
N ASP A 126 17.38 7.46 -12.38
CA ASP A 126 18.63 8.17 -12.71
C ASP A 126 18.46 8.90 -14.06
N THR A 127 17.76 10.02 -14.03
CA THR A 127 17.33 10.75 -15.23
C THR A 127 18.41 11.11 -16.25
N PRO A 128 19.71 11.26 -15.91
CA PRO A 128 20.79 11.37 -16.88
C PRO A 128 20.96 10.14 -17.78
N ARG A 129 20.50 8.96 -17.35
CA ARG A 129 20.68 7.68 -18.06
C ARG A 129 19.37 6.95 -18.35
N HIS A 130 18.40 7.04 -17.47
CA HIS A 130 17.16 6.26 -17.50
C HIS A 130 15.93 7.10 -17.09
N PRO A 131 14.71 6.75 -17.55
CA PRO A 131 14.43 5.73 -18.55
C PRO A 131 14.64 6.26 -19.99
N SER A 132 14.81 5.35 -20.94
CA SER A 132 14.62 5.64 -22.37
C SER A 132 13.22 5.23 -22.80
N ILE A 133 12.46 6.12 -23.42
CA ILE A 133 11.14 5.82 -23.97
C ILE A 133 11.31 5.50 -25.45
N ASP A 134 11.36 4.24 -25.78
CA ASP A 134 11.61 3.69 -27.09
C ASP A 134 10.37 3.03 -27.72
N GLY A 135 10.54 2.34 -28.85
CA GLY A 135 9.45 1.65 -29.53
C GLY A 135 8.86 0.49 -28.71
N GLU A 136 9.67 -0.19 -27.89
CA GLU A 136 9.22 -1.26 -27.00
C GLU A 136 8.36 -0.70 -25.87
N THR A 137 8.75 0.44 -25.29
CA THR A 137 7.95 1.15 -24.29
C THR A 137 6.59 1.57 -24.86
N TRP A 138 6.55 2.06 -26.11
CA TRP A 138 5.28 2.42 -26.75
C TRP A 138 4.41 1.20 -27.06
N ASP A 139 4.99 0.10 -27.49
CA ASP A 139 4.28 -1.16 -27.68
C ASP A 139 3.73 -1.70 -26.35
N ALA A 140 4.51 -1.61 -25.28
CA ALA A 140 4.07 -1.99 -23.92
C ALA A 140 2.96 -1.05 -23.40
N TRP A 141 3.00 0.23 -23.76
CA TRP A 141 1.94 1.18 -23.41
C TRP A 141 0.61 0.79 -24.04
N TYR A 142 0.55 0.65 -25.36
CA TYR A 142 -0.71 0.36 -26.03
C TYR A 142 -1.13 -1.10 -25.93
N GLY A 143 -0.21 -2.03 -26.20
CA GLY A 143 -0.46 -3.48 -26.20
C GLY A 143 -0.56 -4.08 -24.79
N GLY A 144 -0.06 -3.37 -23.78
CA GLY A 144 -0.09 -3.76 -22.37
C GLY A 144 -1.02 -2.88 -21.56
N TYR A 145 -0.53 -1.71 -21.15
CA TYR A 145 -1.18 -0.87 -20.15
C TYR A 145 -2.58 -0.40 -20.57
N VAL A 146 -2.73 0.12 -21.78
CA VAL A 146 -4.03 0.54 -22.32
C VAL A 146 -4.97 -0.65 -22.50
N ALA A 147 -4.48 -1.75 -23.08
CA ALA A 147 -5.30 -2.94 -23.35
C ALA A 147 -5.84 -3.58 -22.06
N VAL A 148 -5.00 -3.77 -21.06
CA VAL A 148 -5.41 -4.39 -19.76
C VAL A 148 -6.37 -3.49 -18.99
N ASN A 149 -6.13 -2.17 -18.97
CA ASN A 149 -7.05 -1.22 -18.34
C ASN A 149 -8.42 -1.21 -19.02
N ARG A 150 -8.46 -1.25 -20.36
CA ARG A 150 -9.70 -1.37 -21.13
C ARG A 150 -10.45 -2.65 -20.79
N GLN A 151 -9.77 -3.79 -20.77
CA GLN A 151 -10.38 -5.08 -20.41
C GLN A 151 -10.93 -5.08 -18.99
N CYS A 152 -10.20 -4.50 -18.03
CA CYS A 152 -10.69 -4.34 -16.66
C CYS A 152 -11.99 -3.53 -16.62
N ALA A 153 -12.06 -2.40 -17.31
CA ALA A 153 -13.27 -1.56 -17.39
C ALA A 153 -14.44 -2.29 -18.08
N GLU A 154 -14.16 -3.08 -19.13
CA GLU A 154 -15.16 -3.91 -19.79
C GLU A 154 -15.74 -4.97 -18.86
N THR A 155 -14.89 -5.62 -18.10
CA THR A 155 -15.30 -6.62 -17.10
C THR A 155 -16.16 -5.98 -16.00
N ILE A 156 -15.77 -4.81 -15.50
CA ILE A 156 -16.58 -4.05 -14.54
C ILE A 156 -17.96 -3.72 -15.14
N ALA A 157 -17.99 -3.17 -16.35
CA ALA A 157 -19.22 -2.78 -17.01
C ALA A 157 -20.18 -3.98 -17.20
N ALA A 158 -19.63 -5.15 -17.56
CA ALA A 158 -20.40 -6.39 -17.65
C ALA A 158 -20.91 -6.86 -16.29
N GLY A 159 -20.10 -6.74 -15.23
CA GLY A 159 -20.44 -7.18 -13.88
C GLY A 159 -21.53 -6.34 -13.20
N VAL A 160 -21.56 -5.04 -13.47
CA VAL A 160 -22.59 -4.14 -12.90
C VAL A 160 -23.94 -4.23 -13.60
N GLY A 161 -23.97 -4.71 -14.85
CA GLY A 161 -25.20 -4.89 -15.63
C GLY A 161 -25.97 -3.57 -15.86
N ASP A 162 -27.26 -3.70 -16.25
CA ASP A 162 -28.13 -2.57 -16.58
C ASP A 162 -29.07 -2.13 -15.43
N GLY A 163 -28.80 -2.57 -14.21
CA GLY A 163 -29.58 -2.25 -13.02
C GLY A 163 -29.70 -0.76 -12.73
N LYS A 164 -30.78 -0.33 -12.08
CA LYS A 164 -31.03 1.08 -11.71
C LYS A 164 -30.42 1.48 -10.36
N GLN A 165 -29.79 0.54 -9.65
CA GLN A 165 -29.16 0.81 -8.37
C GLN A 165 -28.00 1.79 -8.52
N PRO A 166 -27.73 2.65 -7.52
CA PRO A 166 -26.53 3.48 -7.50
C PRO A 166 -25.28 2.61 -7.53
N ILE A 167 -24.26 3.00 -8.29
CA ILE A 167 -23.01 2.24 -8.43
C ILE A 167 -21.83 3.15 -8.07
N LEU A 168 -21.01 2.70 -7.13
CA LEU A 168 -19.75 3.31 -6.78
C LEU A 168 -18.60 2.41 -7.21
N ILE A 169 -17.72 2.89 -8.08
CA ILE A 169 -16.57 2.14 -8.57
C ILE A 169 -15.28 2.74 -8.01
N LEU A 170 -14.45 1.90 -7.40
CA LEU A 170 -13.24 2.25 -6.68
C LEU A 170 -12.02 1.54 -7.29
N PRO A 171 -11.47 2.02 -8.43
CA PRO A 171 -10.21 1.51 -8.97
C PRO A 171 -9.07 1.76 -7.98
N GLN A 172 -8.24 0.75 -7.78
CA GLN A 172 -7.15 0.80 -6.80
C GLN A 172 -5.80 0.86 -7.49
N ASP A 173 -5.07 1.94 -7.22
CA ASP A 173 -3.66 2.14 -7.48
C ASP A 173 -3.26 2.38 -8.95
N TYR A 174 -1.98 2.69 -9.15
CA TYR A 174 -1.35 3.16 -10.39
C TYR A 174 -1.46 2.20 -11.57
N GLN A 175 -1.72 0.95 -11.32
CA GLN A 175 -1.97 -0.03 -12.38
C GLN A 175 -3.25 0.28 -13.17
N LEU A 176 -4.22 0.97 -12.58
CA LEU A 176 -5.56 1.15 -13.12
C LEU A 176 -5.91 2.61 -13.47
N TYR A 177 -4.92 3.46 -13.74
CA TYR A 177 -5.17 4.88 -14.01
C TYR A 177 -5.98 5.18 -15.27
N LEU A 178 -6.06 4.26 -16.23
CA LEU A 178 -6.88 4.45 -17.44
C LEU A 178 -8.29 3.85 -17.31
N VAL A 179 -8.57 3.08 -16.27
CA VAL A 179 -9.91 2.49 -16.03
C VAL A 179 -11.02 3.55 -15.93
N PRO A 180 -10.84 4.69 -15.25
CA PRO A 180 -11.89 5.72 -15.17
C PRO A 180 -12.38 6.20 -16.54
N HIS A 181 -11.48 6.43 -17.49
CA HIS A 181 -11.81 6.86 -18.84
C HIS A 181 -12.71 5.82 -19.54
N PHE A 182 -12.29 4.57 -19.58
CA PHE A 182 -13.05 3.51 -20.25
C PHE A 182 -14.40 3.21 -19.58
N LEU A 183 -14.48 3.38 -18.25
CA LEU A 183 -15.75 3.27 -17.53
C LEU A 183 -16.69 4.42 -17.89
N ARG A 184 -16.17 5.64 -18.00
CA ARG A 184 -16.97 6.82 -18.35
C ARG A 184 -17.53 6.73 -19.76
N GLU A 185 -16.72 6.22 -20.71
CA GLU A 185 -17.19 5.95 -22.09
C GLU A 185 -18.34 4.93 -22.12
N LYS A 186 -18.26 3.86 -21.30
CA LYS A 186 -19.25 2.76 -21.32
C LYS A 186 -20.49 3.02 -20.49
N LEU A 187 -20.34 3.62 -19.31
CA LEU A 187 -21.39 3.74 -18.29
C LEU A 187 -21.91 5.16 -18.13
N GLY A 188 -21.25 6.16 -18.71
CA GLY A 188 -21.62 7.56 -18.59
C GLY A 188 -21.68 8.03 -17.13
N ASP A 189 -22.60 8.92 -16.82
CA ASP A 189 -22.80 9.47 -15.47
C ASP A 189 -23.68 8.58 -14.56
N ARG A 190 -24.04 7.38 -15.03
CA ARG A 190 -24.78 6.39 -14.23
C ARG A 190 -24.00 5.90 -13.01
N VAL A 191 -22.67 6.04 -13.03
CA VAL A 191 -21.76 5.53 -11.99
C VAL A 191 -20.95 6.66 -11.38
N GLN A 192 -20.65 6.53 -10.10
CA GLN A 192 -19.59 7.32 -9.46
C GLN A 192 -18.28 6.56 -9.53
N ILE A 193 -17.21 7.25 -9.92
CA ILE A 193 -15.87 6.68 -10.06
C ILE A 193 -14.94 7.43 -9.13
N GLN A 194 -14.28 6.69 -8.22
CA GLN A 194 -13.32 7.23 -7.29
C GLN A 194 -12.07 6.34 -7.24
N PRO A 195 -11.08 6.53 -8.13
CA PRO A 195 -9.80 5.86 -8.03
C PRO A 195 -9.06 6.28 -6.76
N PHE A 196 -8.24 5.38 -6.23
CA PHE A 196 -7.38 5.64 -5.09
C PHE A 196 -5.91 5.35 -5.45
N CYS A 197 -5.03 6.31 -5.22
CA CYS A 197 -3.60 6.19 -5.39
C CYS A 197 -2.94 5.86 -4.05
N HIS A 198 -2.39 4.64 -3.92
CA HIS A 198 -1.76 4.18 -2.68
C HIS A 198 -0.30 4.61 -2.53
N ILE A 199 0.35 4.96 -3.63
CA ILE A 199 1.76 5.37 -3.69
C ILE A 199 1.87 6.90 -3.74
N PRO A 200 3.06 7.49 -3.52
CA PRO A 200 3.22 8.94 -3.56
C PRO A 200 2.80 9.54 -4.90
N TRP A 201 2.26 10.75 -4.87
CA TRP A 201 2.08 11.56 -6.08
C TRP A 201 3.06 12.73 -6.05
N PRO A 202 4.15 12.67 -6.83
CA PRO A 202 5.18 13.72 -6.85
C PRO A 202 4.67 15.00 -7.54
N GLY A 203 5.44 16.07 -7.41
CA GLY A 203 5.18 17.32 -8.12
C GLY A 203 5.24 17.17 -9.65
N PRO A 204 4.78 18.20 -10.39
CA PRO A 204 4.68 18.16 -11.86
C PRO A 204 5.99 17.77 -12.57
N ASP A 205 7.13 18.17 -12.03
CA ASP A 205 8.43 17.94 -12.66
C ASP A 205 8.80 16.47 -12.81
N ALA A 206 8.36 15.61 -11.90
CA ALA A 206 8.61 14.18 -12.00
C ALA A 206 7.93 13.54 -13.22
N TRP A 207 6.78 14.08 -13.62
CA TRP A 207 5.97 13.55 -14.72
C TRP A 207 6.49 13.94 -16.10
N ARG A 208 7.50 14.83 -16.19
CA ARG A 208 8.15 15.20 -17.46
C ARG A 208 8.80 14.02 -18.18
N ILE A 209 9.11 12.96 -17.48
CA ILE A 209 9.69 11.71 -18.02
C ILE A 209 8.73 11.07 -19.02
N LEU A 210 7.43 11.11 -18.76
CA LEU A 210 6.45 10.57 -19.71
C LEU A 210 6.30 11.47 -20.94
N PRO A 211 6.22 10.90 -22.16
CA PRO A 211 5.78 11.62 -23.34
C PRO A 211 4.44 12.33 -23.11
N ALA A 212 4.22 13.45 -23.80
CA ALA A 212 3.02 14.26 -23.61
C ALA A 212 1.72 13.45 -23.81
N GLU A 213 1.70 12.53 -24.78
CA GLU A 213 0.56 11.67 -25.06
C GLU A 213 0.22 10.73 -23.88
N MET A 214 1.19 9.96 -23.39
CA MET A 214 0.99 9.06 -22.22
C MET A 214 0.51 9.84 -21.00
N ARG A 215 1.17 10.96 -20.72
CA ARG A 215 0.85 11.83 -19.58
C ARG A 215 -0.56 12.42 -19.69
N THR A 216 -0.94 12.90 -20.90
CA THR A 216 -2.28 13.43 -21.14
C THR A 216 -3.34 12.35 -20.96
N MET A 217 -3.12 11.15 -21.50
CA MET A 217 -4.03 10.02 -21.31
C MET A 217 -4.25 9.67 -19.85
N LEU A 218 -3.17 9.57 -19.05
CA LEU A 218 -3.27 9.27 -17.62
C LEU A 218 -4.05 10.35 -16.86
N LEU A 219 -3.66 11.60 -17.01
CA LEU A 219 -4.26 12.72 -16.28
C LEU A 219 -5.72 12.95 -16.69
N SER A 220 -6.02 12.89 -17.97
CA SER A 220 -7.41 13.02 -18.47
C SER A 220 -8.29 11.89 -17.97
N SER A 221 -7.79 10.65 -17.95
CA SER A 221 -8.53 9.51 -17.41
C SER A 221 -8.86 9.67 -15.92
N LEU A 222 -7.90 10.10 -15.12
CA LEU A 222 -8.15 10.37 -13.71
C LEU A 222 -9.16 11.52 -13.51
N LEU A 223 -9.21 12.49 -14.43
CA LEU A 223 -10.20 13.58 -14.42
C LEU A 223 -11.57 13.18 -15.01
N ASP A 224 -11.72 12.01 -15.60
CA ASP A 224 -13.01 11.41 -15.93
C ASP A 224 -13.70 10.78 -14.69
N SER A 225 -13.05 10.85 -13.52
CA SER A 225 -13.60 10.46 -12.23
C SER A 225 -14.40 11.58 -11.57
N ASP A 226 -15.15 11.26 -10.52
CA ASP A 226 -15.85 12.23 -9.69
C ASP A 226 -14.96 12.72 -8.53
N ARG A 227 -14.07 11.84 -8.05
CA ARG A 227 -13.06 12.15 -7.04
C ARG A 227 -11.84 11.26 -7.24
N VAL A 228 -10.66 11.74 -6.83
CA VAL A 228 -9.42 10.94 -6.75
C VAL A 228 -8.92 10.94 -5.32
N GLY A 229 -8.75 9.74 -4.76
CA GLY A 229 -8.26 9.53 -3.39
C GLY A 229 -6.73 9.39 -3.34
N PHE A 230 -6.14 9.91 -2.28
CA PHE A 230 -4.70 9.86 -2.00
C PHE A 230 -4.43 9.54 -0.54
N GLN A 231 -3.19 9.18 -0.20
CA GLN A 231 -2.81 8.96 1.20
C GLN A 231 -2.63 10.27 1.97
N THR A 232 -2.10 11.31 1.35
CA THR A 232 -1.76 12.57 2.02
C THR A 232 -2.36 13.79 1.32
N GLN A 233 -2.49 14.88 2.07
CA GLN A 233 -2.91 16.18 1.50
C GLN A 233 -1.89 16.71 0.49
N LYS A 234 -0.60 16.40 0.69
CA LYS A 234 0.48 16.77 -0.24
C LYS A 234 0.29 16.09 -1.59
N ASP A 235 -0.03 14.78 -1.59
CA ASP A 235 -0.27 14.04 -2.84
C ASP A 235 -1.49 14.58 -3.58
N ALA A 236 -2.59 14.84 -2.88
CA ALA A 236 -3.78 15.44 -3.44
C ALA A 236 -3.51 16.83 -4.06
N PHE A 237 -2.74 17.65 -3.35
CA PHE A 237 -2.32 18.96 -3.85
C PHE A 237 -1.41 18.83 -5.09
N ASN A 238 -0.42 17.95 -5.05
CA ASN A 238 0.50 17.69 -6.17
C ASN A 238 -0.24 17.19 -7.41
N PHE A 239 -1.24 16.33 -7.24
CA PHE A 239 -2.10 15.88 -8.34
C PHE A 239 -2.78 17.06 -9.05
N VAL A 240 -3.42 17.95 -8.26
CA VAL A 240 -4.07 19.16 -8.81
C VAL A 240 -3.05 20.04 -9.54
N GLN A 241 -1.84 20.22 -8.99
CA GLN A 241 -0.78 21.00 -9.65
C GLN A 241 -0.32 20.32 -10.94
N THR A 242 -0.16 19.00 -10.95
CA THR A 242 0.24 18.22 -12.13
C THR A 242 -0.79 18.35 -13.25
N CYS A 243 -2.08 18.21 -12.95
CA CYS A 243 -3.14 18.39 -13.95
C CYS A 243 -3.15 19.81 -14.53
N ARG A 244 -3.06 20.83 -13.68
CA ARG A 244 -3.01 22.24 -14.12
C ARG A 244 -1.80 22.57 -14.98
N PHE A 245 -0.68 21.92 -14.69
CA PHE A 245 0.57 22.18 -15.42
C PHE A 245 0.55 21.57 -16.83
N TYR A 246 -0.05 20.38 -16.98
CA TYR A 246 0.04 19.62 -18.23
C TYR A 246 -1.23 19.63 -19.09
N LEU A 247 -2.37 19.98 -18.53
CA LEU A 247 -3.64 20.03 -19.25
C LEU A 247 -4.11 21.49 -19.37
N SER A 248 -4.15 22.03 -20.59
CA SER A 248 -4.51 23.44 -20.85
C SER A 248 -5.91 23.81 -20.35
N ASP A 249 -6.85 22.84 -20.39
CA ASP A 249 -8.24 23.05 -20.01
C ASP A 249 -8.50 22.80 -18.53
N ALA A 250 -7.47 22.42 -17.76
CA ALA A 250 -7.58 22.13 -16.34
C ALA A 250 -7.30 23.37 -15.48
N HIS A 251 -8.27 23.74 -14.61
CA HIS A 251 -8.12 24.90 -13.73
C HIS A 251 -8.74 24.68 -12.36
N SER A 252 -8.18 25.27 -11.31
CA SER A 252 -8.61 25.03 -9.92
C SER A 252 -9.44 26.16 -9.30
N ARG A 253 -9.64 27.29 -9.97
CA ARG A 253 -10.40 28.46 -9.47
C ARG A 253 -10.08 28.82 -8.01
N GLY A 254 -8.78 28.76 -7.64
CA GLY A 254 -8.30 29.06 -6.28
C GLY A 254 -8.40 27.89 -5.26
N SER A 255 -9.00 26.78 -5.60
CA SER A 255 -9.00 25.58 -4.73
C SER A 255 -7.66 24.85 -4.80
N ARG A 256 -7.26 24.28 -3.66
CA ARG A 256 -6.07 23.39 -3.56
C ARG A 256 -6.39 21.93 -3.86
N THR A 257 -7.66 21.56 -3.78
CA THR A 257 -8.13 20.16 -3.83
C THR A 257 -9.21 19.92 -4.88
N THR A 258 -9.61 20.96 -5.62
CA THR A 258 -10.65 20.84 -6.65
C THR A 258 -10.10 21.30 -7.99
N ILE A 259 -10.35 20.52 -9.02
CA ILE A 259 -10.00 20.83 -10.40
C ILE A 259 -11.24 20.80 -11.29
N HIS A 260 -11.33 21.76 -12.18
CA HIS A 260 -12.32 21.78 -13.25
C HIS A 260 -11.62 21.41 -14.55
N TYR A 261 -12.15 20.42 -15.24
CA TYR A 261 -11.64 19.94 -16.49
C TYR A 261 -12.79 19.58 -17.42
N ARG A 262 -12.85 20.25 -18.58
CA ARG A 262 -14.03 20.19 -19.46
C ARG A 262 -15.29 20.52 -18.65
N ASP A 263 -16.32 19.70 -18.74
CA ASP A 263 -17.60 19.90 -18.02
C ASP A 263 -17.63 19.25 -16.63
N ARG A 264 -16.47 18.74 -16.12
CA ARG A 264 -16.39 18.02 -14.85
C ARG A 264 -15.71 18.85 -13.77
N LYS A 265 -16.20 18.65 -12.56
CA LYS A 265 -15.56 19.09 -11.32
C LYS A 265 -15.07 17.86 -10.57
N VAL A 266 -13.76 17.73 -10.40
CA VAL A 266 -13.11 16.59 -9.74
C VAL A 266 -12.48 17.06 -8.43
N GLU A 267 -12.72 16.31 -7.35
CA GLU A 267 -12.12 16.55 -6.05
C GLU A 267 -10.92 15.60 -5.84
N ALA A 268 -9.76 16.14 -5.49
CA ALA A 268 -8.62 15.38 -5.00
C ALA A 268 -8.63 15.41 -3.47
N LYS A 269 -8.71 14.26 -2.80
CA LYS A 269 -8.89 14.19 -1.35
C LYS A 269 -7.97 13.17 -0.69
N ALA A 270 -7.44 13.55 0.46
CA ALA A 270 -6.65 12.63 1.28
C ALA A 270 -7.54 11.75 2.15
N TYR A 271 -7.22 10.47 2.16
CA TYR A 271 -7.78 9.45 3.03
C TYR A 271 -6.61 8.58 3.52
N PRO A 272 -5.96 8.94 4.62
CA PRO A 272 -4.82 8.19 5.13
C PRO A 272 -5.25 6.80 5.59
N ILE A 273 -4.68 5.75 4.98
CA ILE A 273 -4.97 4.36 5.37
C ILE A 273 -4.35 4.03 6.72
N SER A 274 -5.02 3.20 7.51
CA SER A 274 -4.48 2.67 8.74
C SER A 274 -4.49 1.14 8.75
N ILE A 275 -4.12 0.57 9.89
CA ILE A 275 -4.06 -0.87 10.12
C ILE A 275 -5.31 -1.38 10.84
N ASP A 276 -5.54 -2.69 10.77
CA ASP A 276 -6.51 -3.39 11.61
C ASP A 276 -5.86 -3.70 12.96
N VAL A 277 -6.09 -2.81 13.93
CA VAL A 277 -5.47 -2.86 15.25
C VAL A 277 -5.75 -4.21 15.94
N GLU A 278 -7.01 -4.65 15.96
CA GLU A 278 -7.42 -5.88 16.61
C GLU A 278 -6.73 -7.11 16.00
N LYS A 279 -6.64 -7.14 14.67
CA LYS A 279 -5.98 -8.23 13.95
C LYS A 279 -4.47 -8.26 14.18
N VAL A 280 -3.81 -7.10 14.16
CA VAL A 280 -2.36 -7.02 14.37
C VAL A 280 -1.99 -7.41 15.81
N GLU A 281 -2.76 -6.95 16.80
CA GLU A 281 -2.59 -7.36 18.20
C GLU A 281 -2.84 -8.87 18.38
N ALA A 282 -3.87 -9.44 17.76
CA ALA A 282 -4.16 -10.87 17.81
C ALA A 282 -3.02 -11.73 17.24
N ILE A 283 -2.45 -11.33 16.09
CA ILE A 283 -1.28 -12.02 15.50
C ILE A 283 -0.08 -11.97 16.45
N GLY A 284 0.08 -10.88 17.20
CA GLY A 284 1.11 -10.77 18.25
C GLY A 284 1.00 -11.84 19.34
N GLU A 285 -0.18 -12.37 19.58
CA GLU A 285 -0.47 -13.40 20.58
C GLU A 285 -0.47 -14.83 20.03
N GLU A 286 -0.37 -15.03 18.72
CA GLU A 286 -0.33 -16.36 18.10
C GLU A 286 0.88 -17.17 18.54
N MET A 287 0.73 -18.49 18.59
CA MET A 287 1.81 -19.42 19.00
C MET A 287 3.04 -19.30 18.11
N GLU A 288 2.85 -19.14 16.79
CA GLU A 288 3.94 -19.00 15.84
C GLU A 288 4.74 -17.71 16.10
N THR A 289 4.05 -16.58 16.35
CA THR A 289 4.68 -15.31 16.72
C THR A 289 5.49 -15.44 18.01
N LYS A 290 4.94 -16.10 19.02
CA LYS A 290 5.63 -16.35 20.31
C LYS A 290 6.87 -17.23 20.14
N LEU A 291 6.82 -18.24 19.27
CA LEU A 291 7.99 -19.07 18.97
C LEU A 291 9.10 -18.26 18.29
N PHE A 292 8.77 -17.47 17.27
CA PHE A 292 9.75 -16.58 16.63
C PHE A 292 10.31 -15.55 17.61
N LYS A 293 9.48 -14.97 18.46
CA LYS A 293 9.91 -14.03 19.50
C LYS A 293 10.95 -14.65 20.43
N ASN A 294 10.70 -15.85 20.94
CA ASN A 294 11.64 -16.56 21.83
C ASN A 294 12.95 -16.88 21.11
N GLN A 295 12.92 -17.30 19.85
CA GLN A 295 14.11 -17.52 19.05
C GLN A 295 14.92 -16.23 18.85
N LEU A 296 14.25 -15.11 18.60
CA LEU A 296 14.90 -13.82 18.45
C LEU A 296 15.53 -13.35 19.77
N ILE A 297 14.86 -13.47 20.91
CA ILE A 297 15.41 -13.13 22.22
C ILE A 297 16.70 -13.91 22.48
N GLN A 298 16.69 -15.22 22.23
CA GLN A 298 17.89 -16.06 22.41
C GLN A 298 19.05 -15.64 21.47
N SER A 299 18.74 -15.21 20.24
CA SER A 299 19.74 -14.87 19.24
C SER A 299 20.28 -13.44 19.39
N ILE A 300 19.48 -12.50 19.90
CA ILE A 300 19.88 -11.11 20.13
C ILE A 300 20.66 -10.99 21.46
N GLY A 301 20.32 -11.84 22.44
CA GLY A 301 20.93 -11.78 23.78
C GLY A 301 20.64 -10.43 24.45
N ASP A 302 21.70 -9.83 25.00
CA ASP A 302 21.61 -8.53 25.69
C ASP A 302 21.78 -7.32 24.75
N SER A 303 21.92 -7.54 23.44
CA SER A 303 22.08 -6.46 22.47
C SER A 303 20.79 -5.65 22.31
N ARG A 304 20.94 -4.34 22.11
CA ARG A 304 19.83 -3.50 21.65
C ARG A 304 19.54 -3.75 20.18
N LEU A 305 18.28 -3.75 19.81
CA LEU A 305 17.81 -4.11 18.50
C LEU A 305 17.39 -2.88 17.69
N ILE A 306 18.10 -2.60 16.62
CA ILE A 306 17.62 -1.75 15.53
C ILE A 306 16.91 -2.68 14.54
N LEU A 307 15.62 -2.49 14.35
CA LEU A 307 14.80 -3.29 13.44
C LEU A 307 14.52 -2.54 12.15
N ARG A 308 14.63 -3.27 11.06
CA ARG A 308 14.07 -2.89 9.78
C ARG A 308 13.29 -4.06 9.17
N THR A 309 12.09 -3.80 8.65
CA THR A 309 11.29 -4.80 7.93
C THR A 309 10.67 -4.18 6.69
N ASP A 310 11.05 -4.68 5.50
CA ASP A 310 10.64 -4.12 4.22
C ASP A 310 10.66 -5.15 3.09
N ARG A 311 9.97 -4.82 2.00
CA ARG A 311 10.26 -5.44 0.71
C ARG A 311 11.60 -4.91 0.20
N VAL A 312 12.33 -5.76 -0.54
CA VAL A 312 13.58 -5.33 -1.21
C VAL A 312 13.20 -4.44 -2.40
N GLU A 313 13.06 -3.15 -2.14
CA GLU A 313 12.69 -2.13 -3.12
C GLU A 313 13.58 -0.88 -2.94
N PRO A 314 14.06 -0.26 -4.03
CA PRO A 314 14.90 0.94 -3.95
C PRO A 314 14.24 2.09 -3.16
N SER A 315 12.92 2.25 -3.27
CA SER A 315 12.17 3.27 -2.53
C SER A 315 12.28 3.15 -1.01
N LYS A 316 12.55 1.93 -0.51
CA LYS A 316 12.66 1.65 0.93
C LYS A 316 14.01 2.11 1.53
N ASN A 317 14.99 2.45 0.70
CA ASN A 317 16.25 3.07 1.13
C ASN A 317 17.07 2.21 2.11
N ILE A 318 17.10 0.90 1.88
CA ILE A 318 17.77 -0.07 2.76
C ILE A 318 19.28 0.18 2.78
N LEU A 319 19.87 0.48 1.63
CA LEU A 319 21.31 0.71 1.50
C LEU A 319 21.79 1.84 2.42
N ARG A 320 21.12 3.03 2.37
CA ARG A 320 21.52 4.15 3.23
C ARG A 320 21.28 3.88 4.72
N SER A 321 20.34 3.02 5.09
CA SER A 321 20.21 2.62 6.49
C SER A 321 21.39 1.79 6.98
N LEU A 322 21.91 0.89 6.16
CA LEU A 322 23.12 0.13 6.47
C LEU A 322 24.35 1.06 6.57
N GLN A 323 24.45 1.99 5.63
CA GLN A 323 25.53 3.01 5.66
C GLN A 323 25.44 3.91 6.90
N ALA A 324 24.24 4.33 7.30
CA ALA A 324 24.06 5.11 8.54
C ALA A 324 24.41 4.28 9.78
N PHE A 325 24.09 2.99 9.78
CA PHE A 325 24.48 2.07 10.86
C PHE A 325 26.01 1.89 10.90
N ARG A 326 26.69 1.80 9.75
CA ARG A 326 28.17 1.80 9.68
C ARG A 326 28.74 3.06 10.34
N VAL A 327 28.24 4.24 9.95
CA VAL A 327 28.68 5.54 10.52
C VAL A 327 28.43 5.61 12.03
N LEU A 328 27.31 5.05 12.51
CA LEU A 328 27.05 4.92 13.95
C LEU A 328 28.15 4.13 14.65
N LEU A 329 28.54 2.97 14.10
CA LEU A 329 29.59 2.13 14.70
C LEU A 329 31.00 2.74 14.61
N GLU A 330 31.24 3.57 13.59
CA GLU A 330 32.50 4.32 13.43
C GLU A 330 32.61 5.45 14.45
N ASN A 331 31.55 6.29 14.56
CA ASN A 331 31.57 7.50 15.37
C ASN A 331 31.29 7.23 16.85
N TYR A 332 30.58 6.15 17.17
CA TYR A 332 30.17 5.80 18.54
C TYR A 332 30.61 4.37 18.91
N PRO A 333 31.91 4.14 19.15
CA PRO A 333 32.47 2.81 19.42
C PRO A 333 31.83 2.10 20.63
N GLU A 334 31.22 2.86 21.55
CA GLU A 334 30.50 2.31 22.70
C GLU A 334 29.29 1.44 22.35
N HIS A 335 28.79 1.51 21.11
CA HIS A 335 27.72 0.68 20.59
C HIS A 335 28.21 -0.67 20.03
N ARG A 336 29.51 -0.82 19.74
CA ARG A 336 30.09 -2.07 19.26
C ARG A 336 29.93 -3.16 20.32
N GLY A 337 29.52 -4.34 19.88
CA GLY A 337 29.21 -5.46 20.77
C GLY A 337 27.89 -5.35 21.54
N LYS A 338 27.14 -4.23 21.41
CA LYS A 338 25.92 -3.95 22.20
C LYS A 338 24.69 -3.63 21.39
N VAL A 339 24.82 -3.40 20.09
CA VAL A 339 23.73 -3.05 19.19
C VAL A 339 23.77 -3.96 17.97
N GLN A 340 22.62 -4.49 17.57
CA GLN A 340 22.49 -5.31 16.37
C GLN A 340 21.40 -4.72 15.47
N MET A 341 21.69 -4.65 14.17
CA MET A 341 20.67 -4.31 13.16
C MET A 341 20.12 -5.60 12.56
N LEU A 342 18.83 -5.86 12.81
CA LEU A 342 18.08 -6.94 12.18
C LEU A 342 17.28 -6.38 11.00
N THR A 343 17.52 -6.93 9.81
CA THR A 343 16.73 -6.59 8.62
C THR A 343 15.92 -7.79 8.17
N LEU A 344 14.60 -7.68 8.21
CA LEU A 344 13.67 -8.66 7.67
C LEU A 344 13.26 -8.22 6.27
N LEU A 345 13.69 -8.92 5.26
CA LEU A 345 13.60 -8.49 3.87
C LEU A 345 12.80 -9.49 3.03
N VAL A 346 11.78 -8.98 2.34
CA VAL A 346 10.98 -9.77 1.40
C VAL A 346 11.43 -9.46 -0.02
N PRO A 347 12.03 -10.41 -0.77
CA PRO A 347 12.32 -10.21 -2.19
C PRO A 347 11.06 -9.82 -2.95
N SER A 348 11.15 -8.84 -3.83
CA SER A 348 10.03 -8.28 -4.59
C SER A 348 10.47 -8.01 -6.02
N ARG A 349 9.62 -8.28 -7.00
CA ARG A 349 9.81 -7.94 -8.42
C ARG A 349 11.17 -8.35 -8.98
N MET A 350 11.58 -9.60 -8.70
CA MET A 350 12.90 -10.11 -9.06
C MET A 350 13.09 -10.30 -10.57
N GLU A 351 12.07 -10.09 -11.38
CA GLU A 351 12.12 -10.03 -12.83
C GLU A 351 12.65 -8.68 -13.35
N VAL A 352 12.75 -7.66 -12.49
CA VAL A 352 13.22 -6.30 -12.83
C VAL A 352 14.67 -6.14 -12.40
N ASP A 353 15.54 -5.77 -13.33
CA ASP A 353 17.00 -5.70 -13.13
C ASP A 353 17.43 -4.74 -12.00
N GLU A 354 16.75 -3.61 -11.85
CA GLU A 354 17.03 -2.64 -10.79
C GLU A 354 16.83 -3.25 -9.40
N TYR A 355 15.82 -4.13 -9.23
CA TYR A 355 15.57 -4.81 -7.96
C TYR A 355 16.61 -5.88 -7.67
N GLN A 356 17.05 -6.63 -8.68
CA GLN A 356 18.15 -7.60 -8.54
C GLN A 356 19.45 -6.92 -8.16
N THR A 357 19.77 -5.81 -8.83
CA THR A 357 20.98 -5.02 -8.56
C THR A 357 20.94 -4.48 -7.14
N TYR A 358 19.81 -3.91 -6.73
CA TYR A 358 19.62 -3.38 -5.39
C TYR A 358 19.78 -4.47 -4.30
N LEU A 359 19.27 -5.68 -4.53
CA LEU A 359 19.48 -6.82 -3.60
C LEU A 359 20.95 -7.16 -3.44
N LYS A 360 21.74 -7.15 -4.53
CA LYS A 360 23.19 -7.40 -4.47
C LYS A 360 23.91 -6.30 -3.68
N GLU A 361 23.57 -5.04 -3.89
CA GLU A 361 24.15 -3.89 -3.19
C GLU A 361 23.91 -3.95 -1.67
N ILE A 362 22.67 -4.18 -1.24
CA ILE A 362 22.37 -4.26 0.20
C ILE A 362 23.03 -5.47 0.87
N THR A 363 23.12 -6.61 0.17
CA THR A 363 23.80 -7.81 0.69
C THR A 363 25.29 -7.58 0.83
N ALA A 364 25.91 -6.93 -0.16
CA ALA A 364 27.33 -6.59 -0.13
C ALA A 364 27.64 -5.61 1.03
N GLU A 365 26.85 -4.54 1.20
CA GLU A 365 27.06 -3.55 2.27
C GLU A 365 26.94 -4.19 3.66
N GLY A 366 25.91 -5.01 3.90
CA GLY A 366 25.78 -5.70 5.18
C GLY A 366 26.93 -6.66 5.47
N SER A 367 27.42 -7.35 4.43
CA SER A 367 28.60 -8.23 4.57
C SER A 367 29.88 -7.47 4.87
N LEU A 368 30.05 -6.29 4.27
CA LEU A 368 31.19 -5.40 4.55
C LEU A 368 31.17 -4.88 5.97
N ILE A 369 29.99 -4.47 6.48
CA ILE A 369 29.85 -4.04 7.89
C ILE A 369 30.23 -5.20 8.83
N ASN A 370 29.77 -6.40 8.56
CA ASN A 370 30.11 -7.56 9.37
C ASN A 370 31.61 -7.88 9.30
N ALA A 371 32.23 -7.79 8.13
CA ALA A 371 33.68 -8.00 7.99
C ALA A 371 34.53 -6.99 8.77
N ASP A 372 34.08 -5.72 8.83
CA ASP A 372 34.83 -4.64 9.48
C ASP A 372 34.65 -4.62 11.01
N PHE A 373 33.49 -5.06 11.53
CA PHE A 373 33.14 -4.82 12.95
C PHE A 373 32.87 -6.10 13.75
N SER A 374 32.65 -7.28 13.14
CA SER A 374 32.43 -8.51 13.91
C SER A 374 33.66 -8.91 14.71
N ASP A 375 33.44 -9.45 15.91
CA ASP A 375 34.51 -9.92 16.82
C ASP A 375 34.48 -11.45 17.07
N GLY A 376 33.68 -12.18 16.31
CA GLY A 376 33.49 -13.64 16.46
C GLY A 376 32.40 -14.04 17.45
N PHE A 377 31.97 -13.14 18.35
CA PHE A 377 30.87 -13.35 19.29
C PHE A 377 29.67 -12.48 18.97
N TRP A 378 29.87 -11.38 18.30
CA TRP A 378 28.85 -10.40 17.91
C TRP A 378 28.93 -10.12 16.40
N GLU A 379 27.78 -10.21 15.76
CA GLU A 379 27.57 -9.87 14.35
C GLU A 379 26.67 -8.63 14.28
N PRO A 380 27.17 -7.46 13.79
CA PRO A 380 26.43 -6.21 13.81
C PRO A 380 25.16 -6.22 12.94
N VAL A 381 25.20 -6.84 11.74
CA VAL A 381 24.10 -6.86 10.79
C VAL A 381 23.64 -8.29 10.55
N ARG A 382 22.35 -8.53 10.82
CA ARG A 382 21.70 -9.80 10.50
C ARG A 382 20.58 -9.58 9.50
N MET A 383 20.72 -10.21 8.32
CA MET A 383 19.71 -10.18 7.27
C MET A 383 18.95 -11.50 7.22
N ILE A 384 17.61 -11.40 7.22
CA ILE A 384 16.74 -12.57 7.06
C ILE A 384 15.82 -12.32 5.87
N PHE A 385 15.91 -13.17 4.86
CA PHE A 385 15.07 -13.12 3.68
C PHE A 385 13.87 -14.04 3.83
N GLY A 386 12.67 -13.57 3.49
CA GLY A 386 11.45 -14.37 3.52
C GLY A 386 10.22 -13.53 3.90
N SER A 387 9.04 -14.11 3.71
CA SER A 387 7.75 -13.44 3.82
C SER A 387 6.91 -13.94 5.00
N SER A 388 7.46 -14.01 6.22
CA SER A 388 6.65 -14.39 7.40
C SER A 388 6.19 -13.14 8.14
N TYR A 389 4.89 -12.90 8.13
CA TYR A 389 4.28 -11.78 8.85
C TYR A 389 4.38 -11.98 10.38
N ASN A 390 4.18 -13.20 10.87
CA ASN A 390 4.35 -13.53 12.29
C ASN A 390 5.79 -13.24 12.78
N ARG A 391 6.80 -13.52 11.95
CA ARG A 391 8.20 -13.17 12.27
C ARG A 391 8.41 -11.67 12.33
N ALA A 392 7.81 -10.92 11.40
CA ALA A 392 7.89 -9.46 11.41
C ALA A 392 7.24 -8.88 12.68
N ILE A 393 6.05 -9.32 13.05
CA ILE A 393 5.37 -8.90 14.29
C ILE A 393 6.19 -9.29 15.52
N ALA A 394 6.77 -10.50 15.57
CA ALA A 394 7.64 -10.92 16.66
C ALA A 394 8.84 -9.99 16.86
N ALA A 395 9.50 -9.59 15.75
CA ALA A 395 10.60 -8.64 15.81
C ALA A 395 10.14 -7.23 16.19
N MET A 396 8.98 -6.78 15.70
CA MET A 396 8.37 -5.51 16.07
C MET A 396 8.03 -5.42 17.57
N GLN A 397 7.75 -6.54 18.24
CA GLN A 397 7.57 -6.54 19.68
C GLN A 397 8.86 -6.29 20.49
N LEU A 398 10.04 -6.44 19.85
CA LEU A 398 11.34 -6.50 20.52
C LEU A 398 12.30 -5.36 20.18
N TYR A 399 11.98 -4.49 19.24
CA TYR A 399 12.93 -3.45 18.84
C TYR A 399 13.14 -2.39 19.92
N ASP A 400 14.35 -1.88 20.02
CA ASP A 400 14.69 -0.63 20.71
C ASP A 400 14.60 0.58 19.77
N VAL A 401 14.90 0.39 18.48
CA VAL A 401 14.73 1.40 17.43
C VAL A 401 14.09 0.74 16.20
N LEU A 402 12.96 1.28 15.73
CA LEU A 402 12.37 0.92 14.43
C LEU A 402 12.78 1.92 13.39
N MET A 403 13.50 1.47 12.37
CA MET A 403 13.99 2.33 11.30
C MET A 403 13.10 2.27 10.07
N VAL A 404 12.39 3.36 9.77
CA VAL A 404 11.50 3.53 8.63
C VAL A 404 11.93 4.79 7.88
N ASN A 405 12.85 4.65 6.92
CA ASN A 405 13.46 5.79 6.22
C ASN A 405 13.31 5.71 4.68
N PRO A 406 12.11 5.47 4.13
CA PRO A 406 11.94 5.43 2.67
C PRO A 406 12.30 6.76 2.02
N LEU A 407 12.71 6.70 0.74
CA LEU A 407 12.92 7.88 -0.10
C LEU A 407 11.60 8.59 -0.39
N ALA A 408 10.55 7.81 -0.60
CA ALA A 408 9.17 8.22 -0.70
C ALA A 408 8.28 6.99 -0.44
N ASP A 409 7.18 7.18 0.28
CA ASP A 409 6.20 6.13 0.55
C ASP A 409 4.81 6.75 0.69
N GLY A 410 3.78 6.13 0.13
CA GLY A 410 2.42 6.65 0.23
C GLY A 410 1.93 6.74 1.66
N MET A 411 2.14 5.68 2.46
CA MET A 411 1.83 5.66 3.90
C MET A 411 2.98 5.05 4.71
N ASN A 412 3.34 3.81 4.49
CA ASN A 412 4.19 2.93 5.27
C ASN A 412 3.49 2.38 6.53
N LEU A 413 2.81 1.24 6.36
CA LEU A 413 2.08 0.61 7.46
C LEU A 413 2.99 -0.02 8.52
N VAL A 414 4.25 -0.36 8.18
CA VAL A 414 5.24 -0.89 9.12
C VAL A 414 5.48 0.09 10.29
N ALA A 415 5.48 1.41 10.03
CA ALA A 415 5.57 2.40 11.09
C ALA A 415 4.41 2.31 12.07
N LYS A 416 3.19 2.07 11.57
CA LYS A 416 1.99 1.93 12.41
C LYS A 416 1.96 0.57 13.14
N GLU A 417 2.24 -0.53 12.43
CA GLU A 417 2.27 -1.88 13.01
C GLU A 417 3.33 -1.97 14.11
N GLY A 418 4.53 -1.46 13.85
CA GLY A 418 5.64 -1.53 14.78
C GLY A 418 5.37 -0.81 16.08
N VAL A 419 4.88 0.44 16.04
CA VAL A 419 4.59 1.19 17.29
C VAL A 419 3.43 0.59 18.07
N LEU A 420 2.45 -0.03 17.37
CA LEU A 420 1.31 -0.66 18.03
C LEU A 420 1.73 -1.85 18.90
N VAL A 421 2.57 -2.74 18.36
CA VAL A 421 2.89 -4.03 19.02
C VAL A 421 4.17 -4.00 19.86
N ASN A 422 4.94 -2.93 19.82
CA ASN A 422 6.21 -2.83 20.55
C ASN A 422 6.02 -2.94 22.07
N GLN A 423 6.85 -3.74 22.73
CA GLN A 423 6.78 -4.04 24.17
C GLN A 423 8.00 -3.50 24.95
N ARG A 424 8.86 -2.73 24.31
CA ARG A 424 10.10 -2.20 24.89
C ARG A 424 10.17 -0.68 24.92
N ASP A 425 9.06 0.00 24.65
CA ASP A 425 9.01 1.45 24.45
C ASP A 425 10.10 1.92 23.46
N GLY A 426 10.18 1.20 22.32
CA GLY A 426 11.15 1.47 21.28
C GLY A 426 10.87 2.78 20.54
N VAL A 427 11.93 3.42 20.07
CA VAL A 427 11.87 4.68 19.35
C VAL A 427 11.56 4.43 17.86
N LEU A 428 10.62 5.18 17.29
CA LEU A 428 10.37 5.22 15.86
C LEU A 428 11.29 6.28 15.21
N LEU A 429 12.12 5.86 14.27
CA LEU A 429 12.91 6.71 13.42
C LEU A 429 12.23 6.75 12.04
N LEU A 430 11.73 7.91 11.63
CA LEU A 430 10.79 8.04 10.51
C LEU A 430 11.24 9.08 9.49
N SER A 431 11.25 8.69 8.21
CA SER A 431 11.49 9.62 7.11
C SER A 431 10.36 10.65 6.99
N GLU A 432 10.74 11.91 6.80
CA GLU A 432 9.82 13.01 6.47
C GLU A 432 9.06 12.83 5.14
N PHE A 433 9.48 11.86 4.30
CA PHE A 433 8.85 11.52 3.03
C PHE A 433 7.99 10.25 3.08
N ALA A 434 7.77 9.66 4.25
CA ALA A 434 6.76 8.63 4.46
C ALA A 434 5.40 9.29 4.72
N GLY A 435 4.31 8.76 4.15
CA GLY A 435 2.96 9.29 4.43
C GLY A 435 2.59 9.21 5.91
N ALA A 436 3.08 8.17 6.62
CA ALA A 436 2.91 8.04 8.07
C ALA A 436 3.51 9.21 8.88
N TYR A 437 4.45 9.95 8.32
CA TYR A 437 5.04 11.13 8.96
C TYR A 437 4.00 12.19 9.31
N TYR A 438 2.98 12.38 8.47
CA TYR A 438 1.92 13.37 8.74
C TYR A 438 1.03 13.01 9.95
N GLU A 439 1.08 11.77 10.40
CA GLU A 439 0.35 11.33 11.58
C GLU A 439 1.30 11.09 12.78
N LEU A 440 2.47 10.50 12.56
CA LEU A 440 3.35 10.01 13.63
C LEU A 440 4.60 10.89 13.86
N GLY A 441 4.87 11.86 12.98
CA GLY A 441 6.12 12.63 12.96
C GLY A 441 6.40 13.41 14.24
N ASP A 442 5.37 13.92 14.92
CA ASP A 442 5.54 14.72 16.15
C ASP A 442 6.16 13.91 17.29
N GLN A 443 5.95 12.61 17.33
CA GLN A 443 6.47 11.71 18.37
C GLN A 443 7.61 10.82 17.89
N ALA A 444 7.81 10.69 16.56
CA ALA A 444 8.95 10.01 15.98
C ALA A 444 10.21 10.88 16.02
N LEU A 445 11.38 10.25 15.85
CA LEU A 445 12.58 11.00 15.47
C LEU A 445 12.65 11.10 13.95
N THR A 446 12.60 12.31 13.43
CA THR A 446 12.55 12.58 11.99
C THR A 446 13.93 12.47 11.36
N VAL A 447 14.02 11.84 10.19
CA VAL A 447 15.24 11.78 9.38
C VAL A 447 14.98 12.22 7.94
N SER A 448 15.95 12.91 7.35
CA SER A 448 16.04 13.07 5.91
C SER A 448 16.64 11.78 5.32
N PRO A 449 15.96 11.08 4.41
CA PRO A 449 16.42 9.78 3.94
C PRO A 449 17.69 9.81 3.09
N PHE A 450 18.15 10.99 2.71
CA PHE A 450 19.38 11.20 1.95
C PHE A 450 20.60 11.51 2.85
N ASP A 451 20.37 11.93 4.09
CA ASP A 451 21.41 12.33 5.02
C ASP A 451 21.83 11.16 5.93
N ILE A 452 22.88 10.47 5.50
CA ILE A 452 23.45 9.32 6.21
C ILE A 452 24.02 9.74 7.56
N HIS A 453 24.72 10.89 7.61
CA HIS A 453 25.34 11.39 8.84
C HIS A 453 24.29 11.74 9.89
N SER A 454 23.33 12.57 9.56
CA SER A 454 22.23 12.93 10.47
C SER A 454 21.41 11.70 10.90
N THR A 455 21.24 10.72 10.01
CA THR A 455 20.56 9.46 10.36
C THR A 455 21.38 8.67 11.40
N ALA A 456 22.70 8.61 11.29
CA ALA A 456 23.56 7.98 12.29
C ALA A 456 23.50 8.69 13.65
N GLU A 457 23.52 10.02 13.67
CA GLU A 457 23.33 10.82 14.89
C GLU A 457 21.96 10.53 15.54
N THR A 458 20.90 10.45 14.72
CA THR A 458 19.56 10.15 15.21
C THR A 458 19.45 8.72 15.74
N LEU A 459 20.15 7.75 15.15
CA LEU A 459 20.27 6.39 15.71
C LEU A 459 20.96 6.42 17.08
N HIS A 460 22.07 7.18 17.23
CA HIS A 460 22.73 7.35 18.51
C HIS A 460 21.78 7.96 19.56
N GLN A 461 21.12 9.07 19.22
CA GLN A 461 20.11 9.69 20.11
C GLN A 461 19.01 8.71 20.53
N SER A 462 18.50 7.90 19.60
CA SER A 462 17.49 6.87 19.91
C SER A 462 17.99 5.85 20.93
N LEU A 463 19.23 5.42 20.78
CA LEU A 463 19.84 4.40 21.64
C LEU A 463 20.17 4.92 23.04
N VAL A 464 20.48 6.20 23.21
CA VAL A 464 20.80 6.80 24.51
C VAL A 464 19.64 7.55 25.16
N MET A 465 18.49 7.61 24.50
CA MET A 465 17.29 8.32 24.99
C MET A 465 16.87 7.81 26.37
N PRO A 466 16.55 8.71 27.31
CA PRO A 466 16.07 8.35 28.64
C PRO A 466 14.79 7.49 28.57
N ALA A 467 14.68 6.53 29.48
CA ALA A 467 13.54 5.59 29.49
C ALA A 467 12.18 6.31 29.61
N GLU A 468 12.11 7.37 30.39
CA GLU A 468 10.88 8.16 30.57
C GLU A 468 10.44 8.82 29.25
N GLU A 469 11.37 9.44 28.50
CA GLU A 469 11.07 10.04 27.20
C GLU A 469 10.64 8.99 26.18
N ARG A 470 11.33 7.83 26.15
CA ARG A 470 10.95 6.73 25.26
C ARG A 470 9.52 6.25 25.53
N SER A 471 9.17 6.06 26.82
CA SER A 471 7.85 5.60 27.23
C SER A 471 6.75 6.60 26.84
N GLN A 472 6.97 7.89 27.07
CA GLN A 472 6.03 8.94 26.69
C GLN A 472 5.77 8.97 25.18
N ARG A 473 6.85 8.93 24.36
CA ARG A 473 6.73 8.89 22.90
C ARG A 473 6.03 7.63 22.39
N ALA A 474 6.42 6.47 22.92
CA ALA A 474 5.85 5.19 22.51
C ALA A 474 4.35 5.09 22.85
N GLU A 475 3.92 5.60 24.00
CA GLU A 475 2.50 5.61 24.38
C GLU A 475 1.69 6.55 23.49
N ALA A 476 2.19 7.76 23.21
CA ALA A 476 1.53 8.70 22.32
C ALA A 476 1.39 8.16 20.88
N LEU A 477 2.42 7.47 20.35
CA LEU A 477 2.37 6.80 19.04
C LEU A 477 1.33 5.67 19.04
N ARG A 478 1.28 4.83 20.09
CA ARG A 478 0.28 3.75 20.21
C ARG A 478 -1.13 4.30 20.22
N GLU A 479 -1.37 5.37 20.97
CA GLU A 479 -2.68 6.02 21.06
C GLU A 479 -3.11 6.58 19.68
N GLN A 480 -2.22 7.26 18.97
CA GLN A 480 -2.50 7.76 17.62
C GLN A 480 -2.89 6.64 16.66
N VAL A 481 -2.16 5.52 16.68
CA VAL A 481 -2.47 4.38 15.80
C VAL A 481 -3.80 3.71 16.17
N ARG A 482 -4.10 3.55 17.46
CA ARG A 482 -5.37 2.96 17.93
C ARG A 482 -6.58 3.81 17.56
N ASN A 483 -6.43 5.12 17.54
CA ASN A 483 -7.50 6.06 17.15
C ASN A 483 -7.74 6.10 15.62
N ALA A 484 -6.82 5.60 14.81
CA ALA A 484 -6.92 5.51 13.37
C ALA A 484 -7.36 4.11 12.93
N SER A 485 -8.57 3.95 12.37
CA SER A 485 -9.12 2.65 11.98
C SER A 485 -9.12 2.46 10.47
N VAL A 486 -8.69 1.30 10.01
CA VAL A 486 -8.83 0.90 8.60
C VAL A 486 -10.29 0.83 8.16
N LYS A 487 -11.20 0.46 9.07
CA LYS A 487 -12.66 0.45 8.82
C LYS A 487 -13.16 1.87 8.55
N LEU A 488 -12.68 2.85 9.32
CA LEU A 488 -13.03 4.27 9.15
C LEU A 488 -12.48 4.85 7.85
N TRP A 489 -11.27 4.48 7.48
CA TRP A 489 -10.64 4.88 6.22
C TRP A 489 -11.55 4.61 5.01
N PHE A 490 -12.08 3.39 4.94
CA PHE A 490 -12.92 3.01 3.82
C PHE A 490 -14.34 3.59 3.92
N GLN A 491 -14.94 3.56 5.12
CA GLN A 491 -16.29 4.11 5.33
C GLN A 491 -16.35 5.60 4.96
N THR A 492 -15.30 6.35 5.30
CA THR A 492 -15.22 7.77 4.92
C THR A 492 -15.23 7.97 3.41
N GLN A 493 -14.51 7.11 2.66
CA GLN A 493 -14.51 7.18 1.19
C GLN A 493 -15.89 6.87 0.61
N VAL A 494 -16.55 5.83 1.11
CA VAL A 494 -17.90 5.45 0.67
C VAL A 494 -18.92 6.53 1.02
N ASP A 495 -18.91 7.05 2.24
CA ASP A 495 -19.82 8.09 2.68
C ASP A 495 -19.68 9.37 1.87
N ASP A 496 -18.46 9.76 1.55
CA ASP A 496 -18.19 10.94 0.72
C ASP A 496 -18.65 10.73 -0.74
N ALA A 497 -18.46 9.54 -1.28
CA ALA A 497 -18.91 9.22 -2.61
C ALA A 497 -20.47 9.18 -2.69
N LEU A 498 -21.13 8.60 -1.69
CA LEU A 498 -22.59 8.52 -1.63
C LEU A 498 -23.26 9.89 -1.43
N LYS A 499 -22.58 10.84 -0.77
CA LYS A 499 -23.08 12.25 -0.71
C LYS A 499 -23.14 12.88 -2.10
N GLY A 500 -22.19 12.57 -2.98
CA GLY A 500 -22.20 13.02 -4.37
C GLY A 500 -23.39 12.47 -5.16
N LEU A 501 -23.73 11.18 -5.00
CA LEU A 501 -24.87 10.54 -5.65
C LEU A 501 -26.24 11.13 -5.25
N ARG A 502 -26.35 11.71 -4.05
CA ARG A 502 -27.60 12.33 -3.56
C ARG A 502 -27.78 13.79 -4.02
N GLN A 503 -26.74 14.40 -4.58
CA GLN A 503 -26.74 15.80 -5.03
C GLN A 503 -26.80 15.94 -6.55
N SER A 504 -26.61 14.87 -7.29
CA SER A 504 -26.81 14.73 -8.74
C SER A 504 -28.21 14.20 -9.06
#